data_a24e6a2e86fda91a9926e3d0577dc05d
#
_entry.id   a24e6a2e86fda91a9926e3d0577dc05d
#
_cell.length_a   1.000
_cell.length_b   1.000
_cell.length_c   1.000
_cell.angle_alpha   90.00
_cell.angle_beta   90.00
_cell.angle_gamma   90.00
#
_symmetry.space_group_name_H-M   'P 1'
#
loop_
_entity.id
_entity.type
_entity.pdbx_description
1 polymer ?
#
loop_
_entity_poly.entity_id
_entity_poly.type
_entity_poly.pdbx_seq_one_letter_code
_entity_poly.pdbx_strand_id
1 'polypeptide(L)'
;MTGDMAGKWLIVLSLLLSGCVTSRIEQSRETATAMETGDAMVILGRASYNDRETEESFTDCIVDELSSGGNPITLIPQKEFKDELYPWFEPRTAPTSAEDLSRLFAEPGVRDRIDESNIKYLAWIEGDTVTTDKGGSMSCTLSTFGGGCFGMSYWEQDASYEASIWDVDKLTTAGQISADASGTSYIAGLIIPIPIIARPGNAACKGLANQLREFIMGGG
;
A
#
# COMPACT_ATOMS: atom_id res chain seq x y z
N MET A 1 2.35 0.57 -46.89
CA MET A 1 3.07 -0.30 -45.93
C MET A 1 3.94 0.50 -44.93
N THR A 2 3.61 1.75 -44.61
CA THR A 2 4.41 2.63 -43.73
C THR A 2 3.79 2.84 -42.31
N GLY A 3 2.59 2.35 -42.05
CA GLY A 3 1.92 2.53 -40.78
C GLY A 3 2.34 1.58 -39.64
N ASP A 4 2.91 0.43 -39.97
CA ASP A 4 3.22 -0.64 -39.01
C ASP A 4 4.57 -0.41 -38.26
N MET A 5 5.49 0.32 -38.88
CA MET A 5 6.76 0.63 -38.23
C MET A 5 6.65 1.73 -37.17
N ALA A 6 5.82 2.74 -37.39
CA ALA A 6 5.61 3.82 -36.41
C ALA A 6 4.95 3.31 -35.12
N GLY A 7 3.98 2.39 -35.23
CA GLY A 7 3.34 1.76 -34.07
C GLY A 7 4.29 0.90 -33.25
N LYS A 8 5.19 0.16 -33.89
CA LYS A 8 6.21 -0.65 -33.21
C LYS A 8 7.25 0.20 -32.46
N TRP A 9 7.64 1.34 -33.02
CA TRP A 9 8.55 2.27 -32.38
C TRP A 9 7.94 2.95 -31.15
N LEU A 10 6.65 3.28 -31.19
CA LEU A 10 5.93 3.84 -30.04
C LEU A 10 5.81 2.83 -28.88
N ILE A 11 5.58 1.56 -29.18
CA ILE A 11 5.51 0.49 -28.16
C ILE A 11 6.89 0.24 -27.53
N VAL A 12 7.95 0.21 -28.31
CA VAL A 12 9.31 0.04 -27.80
C VAL A 12 9.74 1.25 -26.96
N LEU A 13 9.36 2.46 -27.34
CA LEU A 13 9.67 3.67 -26.57
C LEU A 13 8.92 3.72 -25.23
N SER A 14 7.68 3.22 -25.17
CA SER A 14 6.92 3.18 -23.91
C SER A 14 7.44 2.14 -22.90
N LEU A 15 8.07 1.07 -23.36
CA LEU A 15 8.72 0.05 -22.53
C LEU A 15 10.03 0.51 -21.89
N LEU A 16 10.69 1.52 -22.49
CA LEU A 16 11.95 2.07 -21.97
C LEU A 16 11.78 3.17 -20.90
N LEU A 17 10.53 3.61 -20.65
CA LEU A 17 10.21 4.72 -19.73
C LEU A 17 9.82 4.24 -18.33
N SER A 18 9.87 2.95 -18.04
CA SER A 18 9.63 2.44 -16.69
C SER A 18 10.91 2.55 -15.85
N GLY A 19 10.85 3.32 -14.78
CA GLY A 19 11.91 3.34 -13.76
C GLY A 19 12.07 1.96 -13.14
N CYS A 20 13.30 1.55 -12.84
CA CYS A 20 13.55 0.30 -12.11
C CYS A 20 13.09 0.47 -10.68
N VAL A 21 12.23 -0.46 -10.22
CA VAL A 21 11.83 -0.59 -8.82
C VAL A 21 12.28 -1.97 -8.35
N THR A 22 12.95 -2.02 -7.21
CA THR A 22 13.23 -3.26 -6.50
C THR A 22 12.23 -3.40 -5.35
N SER A 23 11.74 -4.60 -5.11
CA SER A 23 10.85 -4.87 -3.97
C SER A 23 11.23 -6.17 -3.29
N ARG A 24 11.02 -6.20 -1.98
CA ARG A 24 11.21 -7.35 -1.11
C ARG A 24 10.00 -7.50 -0.22
N ILE A 25 9.42 -8.69 -0.20
CA ILE A 25 8.27 -9.01 0.65
C ILE A 25 8.71 -10.13 1.59
N GLU A 26 8.45 -9.96 2.87
CA GLU A 26 8.71 -10.96 3.90
C GLU A 26 7.44 -11.21 4.70
N GLN A 27 7.28 -12.42 5.20
CA GLN A 27 6.17 -12.75 6.08
C GLN A 27 6.63 -13.59 7.28
N SER A 28 5.97 -13.36 8.39
CA SER A 28 6.05 -14.18 9.58
C SER A 28 4.65 -14.67 9.94
N ARG A 29 4.45 -15.98 10.07
CA ARG A 29 3.16 -16.58 10.40
C ARG A 29 3.22 -17.18 11.81
N GLU A 30 2.30 -16.78 12.67
CA GLU A 30 2.20 -17.29 14.04
C GLU A 30 1.11 -18.37 14.15
N THR A 31 0.01 -18.20 13.42
CA THR A 31 -1.09 -19.16 13.42
C THR A 31 -1.57 -19.47 12.00
N ALA A 32 -2.16 -20.65 11.81
CA ALA A 32 -2.81 -20.99 10.56
C ALA A 32 -4.03 -20.07 10.33
N THR A 33 -4.14 -19.56 9.12
CA THR A 33 -5.23 -18.69 8.68
C THR A 33 -6.05 -19.38 7.61
N ALA A 34 -7.34 -19.08 7.57
CA ALA A 34 -8.25 -19.46 6.49
C ALA A 34 -9.43 -18.49 6.49
N MET A 35 -9.83 -18.01 5.33
CA MET A 35 -11.09 -17.29 5.13
C MET A 35 -12.14 -18.22 4.53
N GLU A 36 -13.35 -18.19 5.07
CA GLU A 36 -14.49 -18.91 4.57
C GLU A 36 -15.44 -17.99 3.80
N THR A 37 -16.40 -18.58 3.11
CA THR A 37 -17.45 -17.81 2.41
C THR A 37 -18.28 -17.06 3.44
N GLY A 38 -18.32 -15.74 3.35
CA GLY A 38 -19.04 -14.86 4.28
C GLY A 38 -18.15 -14.16 5.29
N ASP A 39 -16.90 -14.60 5.46
CA ASP A 39 -15.93 -13.88 6.28
C ASP A 39 -15.56 -12.54 5.65
N ALA A 40 -15.37 -11.55 6.49
CA ALA A 40 -14.90 -10.22 6.09
C ALA A 40 -13.57 -9.86 6.75
N MET A 41 -12.90 -8.88 6.17
CA MET A 41 -11.66 -8.32 6.68
C MET A 41 -11.74 -6.79 6.70
N VAL A 42 -11.04 -6.18 7.62
CA VAL A 42 -10.85 -4.72 7.67
C VAL A 42 -9.37 -4.40 7.47
N ILE A 43 -9.11 -3.44 6.61
CA ILE A 43 -7.78 -2.83 6.44
C ILE A 43 -7.79 -1.50 7.18
N LEU A 44 -6.89 -1.33 8.13
CA LEU A 44 -6.76 -0.14 8.95
C LEU A 44 -5.38 0.48 8.74
N GLY A 45 -5.32 1.73 8.29
CA GLY A 45 -4.10 2.51 8.34
C GLY A 45 -3.86 3.03 9.75
N ARG A 46 -2.63 2.94 10.24
CA ARG A 46 -2.29 3.51 11.53
C ARG A 46 -2.22 5.03 11.40
N ALA A 47 -3.14 5.72 12.07
CA ALA A 47 -3.04 7.14 12.27
C ALA A 47 -2.13 7.39 13.47
N SER A 48 -0.89 7.84 13.22
CA SER A 48 0.04 8.19 14.31
C SER A 48 -0.17 9.62 14.75
N TYR A 49 -0.20 9.82 16.05
CA TYR A 49 -0.18 11.17 16.65
C TYR A 49 1.19 11.86 16.48
N ASN A 50 2.21 11.12 16.05
CA ASN A 50 3.60 11.55 15.93
C ASN A 50 4.14 11.44 14.50
N ASP A 51 3.57 12.15 13.54
CA ASP A 51 4.13 12.41 12.18
C ASP A 51 4.38 11.21 11.24
N ARG A 52 3.92 10.01 11.56
CA ARG A 52 4.00 8.85 10.66
C ARG A 52 2.61 8.23 10.48
N GLU A 53 1.78 8.94 9.76
CA GLU A 53 0.50 8.42 9.33
C GLU A 53 0.69 7.62 8.04
N THR A 54 0.17 6.40 8.01
CA THR A 54 0.09 5.62 6.76
C THR A 54 -0.74 6.39 5.75
N GLU A 55 -0.21 6.61 4.57
CA GLU A 55 -0.88 7.38 3.52
C GLU A 55 -2.21 6.70 3.16
N GLU A 56 -3.30 7.46 3.14
CA GLU A 56 -4.62 6.98 2.75
C GLU A 56 -4.58 6.32 1.35
N SER A 57 -3.83 6.91 0.42
CA SER A 57 -3.62 6.35 -0.91
C SER A 57 -2.99 4.96 -0.93
N PHE A 58 -2.19 4.61 0.10
CA PHE A 58 -1.61 3.28 0.21
C PHE A 58 -2.64 2.26 0.71
N THR A 59 -3.42 2.61 1.73
CA THR A 59 -4.51 1.76 2.22
C THR A 59 -5.59 1.54 1.17
N ASP A 60 -5.95 2.59 0.41
CA ASP A 60 -6.88 2.49 -0.73
C ASP A 60 -6.35 1.53 -1.80
N CYS A 61 -5.06 1.62 -2.14
CA CYS A 61 -4.43 0.70 -3.07
C CYS A 61 -4.52 -0.76 -2.60
N ILE A 62 -4.29 -1.03 -1.30
CA ILE A 62 -4.43 -2.39 -0.73
C ILE A 62 -5.88 -2.88 -0.85
N VAL A 63 -6.85 -2.02 -0.53
CA VAL A 63 -8.28 -2.32 -0.65
C VAL A 63 -8.67 -2.65 -2.09
N ASP A 64 -8.23 -1.85 -3.05
CA ASP A 64 -8.48 -2.06 -4.48
C ASP A 64 -7.87 -3.38 -4.99
N GLU A 65 -6.63 -3.66 -4.63
CA GLU A 65 -5.95 -4.90 -5.04
C GLU A 65 -6.60 -6.15 -4.40
N LEU A 66 -7.03 -6.09 -3.14
CA LEU A 66 -7.71 -7.20 -2.46
C LEU A 66 -9.12 -7.43 -2.95
N SER A 67 -9.86 -6.36 -3.27
CA SER A 67 -11.24 -6.42 -3.78
C SER A 67 -11.33 -6.88 -5.22
N SER A 68 -10.22 -6.74 -5.97
CA SER A 68 -10.13 -7.09 -7.38
C SER A 68 -9.43 -8.43 -7.59
N GLY A 69 -9.53 -9.01 -8.78
CA GLY A 69 -8.83 -10.23 -9.18
C GLY A 69 -9.65 -11.51 -9.07
N GLY A 70 -8.96 -12.66 -9.14
CA GLY A 70 -9.61 -13.98 -9.27
C GLY A 70 -10.31 -14.51 -8.01
N ASN A 71 -9.87 -14.05 -6.83
CA ASN A 71 -10.43 -14.40 -5.53
C ASN A 71 -10.61 -13.12 -4.70
N PRO A 72 -11.67 -12.34 -4.94
CA PRO A 72 -11.90 -11.11 -4.22
C PRO A 72 -12.21 -11.39 -2.74
N ILE A 73 -11.63 -10.57 -1.86
CA ILE A 73 -11.86 -10.64 -0.42
C ILE A 73 -12.98 -9.65 -0.06
N THR A 74 -13.90 -10.07 0.79
CA THR A 74 -14.92 -9.18 1.33
C THR A 74 -14.25 -8.22 2.32
N LEU A 75 -14.27 -6.94 2.00
CA LEU A 75 -13.69 -5.89 2.83
C LEU A 75 -14.78 -4.97 3.38
N ILE A 76 -14.66 -4.63 4.66
CA ILE A 76 -15.46 -3.58 5.28
C ILE A 76 -14.65 -2.29 5.20
N PRO A 77 -15.24 -1.19 4.70
CA PRO A 77 -14.55 0.08 4.62
C PRO A 77 -14.06 0.57 5.97
N GLN A 78 -12.80 1.04 6.05
CA GLN A 78 -12.19 1.53 7.29
C GLN A 78 -13.06 2.58 8.00
N LYS A 79 -13.66 3.48 7.23
CA LYS A 79 -14.50 4.54 7.78
C LYS A 79 -15.76 3.96 8.45
N GLU A 80 -16.46 3.05 7.78
CA GLU A 80 -17.66 2.39 8.31
C GLU A 80 -17.33 1.66 9.62
N PHE A 81 -16.26 0.88 9.62
CA PHE A 81 -15.78 0.17 10.80
C PHE A 81 -15.46 1.12 11.98
N LYS A 82 -14.76 2.23 11.71
CA LYS A 82 -14.43 3.21 12.75
C LYS A 82 -15.67 3.94 13.26
N ASP A 83 -16.60 4.30 12.39
CA ASP A 83 -17.85 4.99 12.76
C ASP A 83 -18.73 4.10 13.66
N GLU A 84 -18.84 2.80 13.35
CA GLU A 84 -19.61 1.83 14.13
C GLU A 84 -19.01 1.55 15.52
N LEU A 85 -17.70 1.57 15.62
CA LEU A 85 -16.94 1.29 16.83
C LEU A 85 -16.41 2.54 17.53
N TYR A 86 -16.96 3.71 17.20
CA TYR A 86 -16.57 4.94 17.88
C TYR A 86 -16.85 4.85 19.40
N PRO A 87 -15.91 5.27 20.29
CA PRO A 87 -14.62 5.96 20.02
C PRO A 87 -13.39 5.03 20.04
N TRP A 88 -13.56 3.72 19.93
CA TRP A 88 -12.52 2.73 20.25
C TRP A 88 -11.38 2.62 19.24
N PHE A 89 -11.63 2.99 17.99
CA PHE A 89 -10.62 2.92 16.91
C PHE A 89 -10.10 4.30 16.46
N GLU A 90 -10.27 5.30 17.33
CA GLU A 90 -9.67 6.60 17.15
C GLU A 90 -8.15 6.58 17.43
N PRO A 91 -7.33 7.52 16.91
CA PRO A 91 -5.87 7.49 17.04
C PRO A 91 -5.32 7.34 18.46
N ARG A 92 -6.10 7.75 19.48
CA ARG A 92 -5.71 7.67 20.89
C ARG A 92 -6.22 6.44 21.63
N THR A 93 -7.20 5.78 21.08
CA THR A 93 -7.91 4.68 21.76
C THR A 93 -7.78 3.36 21.01
N ALA A 94 -7.33 3.43 19.76
CA ALA A 94 -7.12 2.26 18.92
C ALA A 94 -6.17 1.25 19.59
N PRO A 95 -6.49 -0.05 19.55
CA PRO A 95 -5.62 -1.08 20.07
C PRO A 95 -4.30 -1.11 19.31
N THR A 96 -3.21 -1.31 20.02
CA THR A 96 -1.85 -1.37 19.45
C THR A 96 -1.31 -2.80 19.39
N SER A 97 -2.06 -3.76 19.95
CA SER A 97 -1.71 -5.17 19.97
C SER A 97 -2.96 -6.04 20.01
N ALA A 98 -2.82 -7.33 19.68
CA ALA A 98 -3.90 -8.29 19.83
C ALA A 98 -4.38 -8.43 21.30
N GLU A 99 -3.49 -8.18 22.26
CA GLU A 99 -3.84 -8.16 23.69
C GLU A 99 -4.72 -6.96 24.03
N ASP A 100 -4.44 -5.77 23.46
CA ASP A 100 -5.29 -4.59 23.61
C ASP A 100 -6.66 -4.83 22.95
N LEU A 101 -6.69 -5.49 21.81
CA LEU A 101 -7.93 -5.88 21.13
C LEU A 101 -8.76 -6.81 22.03
N SER A 102 -8.13 -7.77 22.69
CA SER A 102 -8.81 -8.66 23.65
C SER A 102 -9.46 -7.89 24.81
N ARG A 103 -8.77 -6.88 25.34
CA ARG A 103 -9.33 -6.00 26.37
C ARG A 103 -10.50 -5.16 25.85
N LEU A 104 -10.39 -4.67 24.64
CA LEU A 104 -11.46 -3.90 24.00
C LEU A 104 -12.71 -4.75 23.77
N PHE A 105 -12.57 -6.01 23.39
CA PHE A 105 -13.70 -6.92 23.17
C PHE A 105 -14.41 -7.34 24.47
N ALA A 106 -13.79 -7.10 25.60
CA ALA A 106 -14.45 -7.27 26.90
C ALA A 106 -15.40 -6.10 27.25
N GLU A 107 -15.32 -4.97 26.51
CA GLU A 107 -16.23 -3.85 26.68
C GLU A 107 -17.65 -4.21 26.18
N PRO A 108 -18.71 -3.84 26.95
CA PRO A 108 -20.07 -4.18 26.55
C PRO A 108 -20.46 -3.63 25.18
N GLY A 109 -20.97 -4.51 24.33
CA GLY A 109 -21.51 -4.17 23.02
C GLY A 109 -20.47 -4.01 21.92
N VAL A 110 -19.16 -4.05 22.21
CA VAL A 110 -18.10 -4.02 21.17
C VAL A 110 -18.07 -5.35 20.42
N ARG A 111 -18.05 -6.45 21.17
CA ARG A 111 -18.02 -7.80 20.60
C ARG A 111 -19.23 -8.06 19.70
N ASP A 112 -20.43 -7.71 20.18
CA ASP A 112 -21.67 -7.95 19.45
C ASP A 112 -21.66 -7.27 18.06
N ARG A 113 -21.17 -6.04 17.98
CA ARG A 113 -21.07 -5.29 16.71
C ARG A 113 -20.09 -5.92 15.72
N ILE A 114 -18.98 -6.43 16.23
CA ILE A 114 -17.97 -7.10 15.39
C ILE A 114 -18.49 -8.44 14.88
N ASP A 115 -19.17 -9.20 15.75
CA ASP A 115 -19.79 -10.48 15.40
C ASP A 115 -20.90 -10.30 14.34
N GLU A 116 -21.69 -9.21 14.40
CA GLU A 116 -22.71 -8.88 13.39
C GLU A 116 -22.11 -8.60 12.00
N SER A 117 -20.88 -8.12 11.95
CA SER A 117 -20.19 -7.76 10.70
C SER A 117 -19.40 -8.93 10.08
N ASN A 118 -19.36 -10.10 10.73
CA ASN A 118 -18.59 -11.29 10.31
C ASN A 118 -17.11 -11.00 10.02
N ILE A 119 -16.51 -10.06 10.76
CA ILE A 119 -15.11 -9.72 10.62
C ILE A 119 -14.25 -10.81 11.24
N LYS A 120 -13.41 -11.44 10.42
CA LYS A 120 -12.49 -12.48 10.85
C LYS A 120 -11.07 -11.98 11.05
N TYR A 121 -10.62 -11.07 10.20
CA TYR A 121 -9.28 -10.50 10.30
C TYR A 121 -9.30 -8.98 10.31
N LEU A 122 -8.46 -8.41 11.17
CA LEU A 122 -8.05 -7.01 11.11
C LEU A 122 -6.60 -6.94 10.66
N ALA A 123 -6.31 -6.15 9.64
CA ALA A 123 -4.95 -5.84 9.23
C ALA A 123 -4.64 -4.38 9.50
N TRP A 124 -3.69 -4.15 10.38
CA TRP A 124 -3.10 -2.84 10.62
C TRP A 124 -1.94 -2.61 9.69
N ILE A 125 -2.02 -1.56 8.90
CA ILE A 125 -0.96 -1.14 7.99
C ILE A 125 -0.25 0.04 8.61
N GLU A 126 1.08 -0.06 8.75
CA GLU A 126 1.94 1.07 9.13
C GLU A 126 3.12 1.17 8.19
N GLY A 127 3.61 2.38 7.99
CA GLY A 127 4.73 2.66 7.09
C GLY A 127 4.49 3.92 6.28
N ASP A 128 5.49 4.28 5.51
CA ASP A 128 5.51 5.47 4.68
C ASP A 128 6.40 5.30 3.44
N THR A 129 6.27 6.24 2.50
CA THR A 129 7.18 6.38 1.37
C THR A 129 7.95 7.68 1.53
N VAL A 130 9.27 7.57 1.66
CA VAL A 130 10.16 8.72 1.87
C VAL A 130 11.08 8.95 0.69
N THR A 131 11.44 10.22 0.45
CA THR A 131 12.52 10.55 -0.49
C THR A 131 13.84 10.53 0.26
N THR A 132 14.71 9.61 -0.12
CA THR A 132 16.00 9.35 0.57
C THR A 132 17.17 10.09 -0.06
N ASP A 133 17.12 10.31 -1.36
CA ASP A 133 18.15 11.09 -2.07
C ASP A 133 17.54 11.89 -3.23
N LYS A 134 18.19 12.99 -3.57
CA LYS A 134 17.83 13.80 -4.74
C LYS A 134 19.03 14.62 -5.19
N GLY A 135 19.16 14.78 -6.50
CA GLY A 135 20.28 15.54 -7.04
C GLY A 135 20.10 15.92 -8.50
N GLY A 136 21.15 16.50 -9.03
CA GLY A 136 21.15 17.02 -10.40
C GLY A 136 20.62 18.44 -10.51
N SER A 137 20.59 18.96 -11.72
CA SER A 137 20.02 20.26 -12.03
C SER A 137 19.42 20.29 -13.42
N MET A 138 18.35 21.05 -13.56
CA MET A 138 17.71 21.30 -14.85
C MET A 138 17.52 22.82 -15.02
N SER A 139 17.89 23.32 -16.17
CA SER A 139 17.68 24.72 -16.53
C SER A 139 16.75 24.79 -17.73
N CYS A 140 15.69 25.59 -17.61
CA CYS A 140 14.74 25.82 -18.68
C CYS A 140 14.78 27.29 -19.09
N THR A 141 14.85 27.55 -20.39
CA THR A 141 14.85 28.90 -20.97
C THR A 141 13.68 29.04 -21.93
N LEU A 142 13.06 30.23 -21.91
CA LEU A 142 12.04 30.66 -22.86
C LEU A 142 12.57 31.85 -23.64
N SER A 143 12.47 31.81 -24.97
CA SER A 143 12.79 32.90 -25.85
C SER A 143 11.67 33.13 -26.85
N THR A 144 11.75 34.24 -27.61
CA THR A 144 10.79 34.54 -28.67
C THR A 144 10.82 33.53 -29.83
N PHE A 145 11.86 32.70 -29.90
CA PHE A 145 12.05 31.68 -30.95
C PHE A 145 11.77 30.26 -30.45
N GLY A 146 11.37 30.08 -29.19
CA GLY A 146 11.10 28.78 -28.58
C GLY A 146 11.68 28.66 -27.17
N GLY A 147 11.33 27.58 -26.51
CA GLY A 147 11.85 27.23 -25.19
C GLY A 147 12.44 25.82 -25.16
N GLY A 148 13.31 25.57 -24.21
CA GLY A 148 13.87 24.25 -24.01
C GLY A 148 14.46 24.09 -22.61
N CYS A 149 14.52 22.83 -22.15
CA CYS A 149 15.13 22.46 -20.88
C CYS A 149 16.37 21.62 -21.14
N PHE A 150 17.44 21.93 -20.42
CA PHE A 150 18.70 21.18 -20.44
C PHE A 150 19.11 20.76 -19.04
N GLY A 151 19.49 19.50 -18.89
CA GLY A 151 19.97 18.96 -17.63
C GLY A 151 19.31 17.63 -17.26
N MET A 152 19.68 17.14 -16.11
CA MET A 152 19.12 15.95 -15.52
C MET A 152 18.96 16.14 -14.03
N SER A 153 17.82 15.74 -13.49
CA SER A 153 17.60 15.62 -12.05
C SER A 153 17.07 14.23 -11.72
N TYR A 154 17.33 13.78 -10.53
CA TYR A 154 16.84 12.52 -10.00
C TYR A 154 16.37 12.67 -8.56
N TRP A 155 15.50 11.74 -8.13
CA TRP A 155 15.17 11.52 -6.75
C TRP A 155 14.96 10.03 -6.52
N GLU A 156 15.40 9.57 -5.37
CA GLU A 156 15.23 8.21 -4.88
C GLU A 156 14.15 8.18 -3.81
N GLN A 157 13.31 7.17 -3.86
CA GLN A 157 12.24 6.95 -2.89
C GLN A 157 12.32 5.53 -2.38
N ASP A 158 12.17 5.41 -1.07
CA ASP A 158 12.04 4.14 -0.37
C ASP A 158 10.65 4.08 0.25
N ALA A 159 9.95 2.99 0.00
CA ALA A 159 8.67 2.64 0.58
C ALA A 159 8.86 1.46 1.51
N SER A 160 8.48 1.59 2.78
CA SER A 160 8.56 0.53 3.78
C SER A 160 7.24 0.47 4.54
N TYR A 161 6.55 -0.65 4.39
CA TYR A 161 5.24 -0.88 4.99
C TYR A 161 5.18 -2.24 5.67
N GLU A 162 4.45 -2.31 6.77
CA GLU A 162 4.19 -3.54 7.50
C GLU A 162 2.69 -3.70 7.74
N ALA A 163 2.20 -4.92 7.55
CA ALA A 163 0.85 -5.34 7.91
C ALA A 163 0.91 -6.29 9.09
N SER A 164 0.33 -5.90 10.22
CA SER A 164 0.08 -6.77 11.36
C SER A 164 -1.33 -7.35 11.24
N ILE A 165 -1.47 -8.67 11.14
CA ILE A 165 -2.74 -9.36 10.94
C ILE A 165 -3.20 -9.98 12.26
N TRP A 166 -4.40 -9.61 12.70
CA TRP A 166 -5.02 -10.14 13.91
C TRP A 166 -6.23 -10.99 13.58
N ASP A 167 -6.29 -12.17 14.18
CA ASP A 167 -7.45 -13.06 14.15
C ASP A 167 -8.44 -12.60 15.21
N VAL A 168 -9.61 -12.16 14.77
CA VAL A 168 -10.65 -11.56 15.62
C VAL A 168 -11.34 -12.60 16.49
N ASP A 169 -11.48 -13.81 15.99
CA ASP A 169 -12.12 -14.90 16.74
C ASP A 169 -11.21 -15.42 17.85
N LYS A 170 -9.92 -15.59 17.54
CA LYS A 170 -8.94 -16.11 18.49
C LYS A 170 -8.33 -15.02 19.39
N LEU A 171 -8.52 -13.75 19.04
CA LEU A 171 -7.91 -12.59 19.72
C LEU A 171 -6.39 -12.70 19.82
N THR A 172 -5.76 -13.14 18.73
CA THR A 172 -4.31 -13.36 18.64
C THR A 172 -3.74 -12.74 17.37
N THR A 173 -2.45 -12.48 17.39
CA THR A 173 -1.73 -12.15 16.17
C THR A 173 -1.67 -13.38 15.27
N ALA A 174 -2.14 -13.26 14.04
CA ALA A 174 -2.02 -14.30 13.03
C ALA A 174 -0.64 -14.29 12.37
N GLY A 175 -0.05 -13.11 12.24
CA GLY A 175 1.30 -12.89 11.73
C GLY A 175 1.51 -11.47 11.22
N GLN A 176 2.63 -11.28 10.53
CA GLN A 176 3.07 -10.01 9.99
C GLN A 176 3.60 -10.18 8.57
N ILE A 177 3.43 -9.15 7.75
CA ILE A 177 3.96 -9.09 6.39
C ILE A 177 4.63 -7.74 6.22
N SER A 178 5.89 -7.72 5.82
CA SER A 178 6.60 -6.49 5.45
C SER A 178 6.80 -6.40 3.95
N ALA A 179 6.73 -5.18 3.43
CA ALA A 179 6.93 -4.86 2.04
C ALA A 179 7.84 -3.64 1.91
N ASP A 180 9.07 -3.88 1.46
CA ASP A 180 10.05 -2.83 1.18
C ASP A 180 10.20 -2.70 -0.33
N ALA A 181 10.23 -1.47 -0.82
CA ALA A 181 10.49 -1.18 -2.22
C ALA A 181 11.27 0.11 -2.37
N SER A 182 12.21 0.11 -3.29
CA SER A 182 13.00 1.30 -3.62
C SER A 182 13.02 1.56 -5.11
N GLY A 183 13.14 2.83 -5.48
CA GLY A 183 13.19 3.20 -6.88
C GLY A 183 13.67 4.61 -7.11
N THR A 184 14.42 4.79 -8.20
CA THR A 184 14.96 6.09 -8.60
C THR A 184 14.21 6.62 -9.81
N SER A 185 13.71 7.84 -9.67
CA SER A 185 13.05 8.59 -10.72
C SER A 185 14.01 9.60 -11.33
N TYR A 186 13.87 9.84 -12.62
CA TYR A 186 14.72 10.77 -13.38
C TYR A 186 13.87 11.73 -14.20
N ILE A 187 14.34 12.96 -14.34
CA ILE A 187 13.89 13.87 -15.37
C ILE A 187 15.11 14.27 -16.22
N ALA A 188 15.08 13.89 -17.48
CA ALA A 188 16.12 14.27 -18.45
C ALA A 188 15.55 15.29 -19.42
N GLY A 189 16.24 16.44 -19.57
CA GLY A 189 15.87 17.51 -20.50
C GLY A 189 16.92 17.71 -21.56
N LEU A 190 16.53 17.54 -22.83
CA LEU A 190 17.37 17.83 -24.00
C LEU A 190 16.73 18.85 -24.94
N ILE A 191 15.52 19.24 -24.73
CA ILE A 191 14.66 20.27 -25.30
C ILE A 191 13.33 20.16 -24.57
N ILE A 192 12.74 18.95 -24.50
CA ILE A 192 11.53 18.63 -23.75
C ILE A 192 11.95 17.75 -22.55
N PRO A 193 11.53 18.09 -21.31
CA PRO A 193 11.81 17.24 -20.17
C PRO A 193 11.02 15.93 -20.27
N ILE A 194 11.73 14.81 -20.17
CA ILE A 194 11.14 13.47 -20.21
C ILE A 194 11.25 12.88 -18.79
N PRO A 195 10.14 12.69 -18.08
CA PRO A 195 10.14 12.03 -16.78
C PRO A 195 10.16 10.50 -16.92
N ILE A 196 11.03 9.85 -16.16
CA ILE A 196 11.07 8.41 -15.94
C ILE A 196 10.78 8.23 -14.46
N ILE A 197 9.56 7.80 -14.11
CA ILE A 197 9.08 7.81 -12.74
C ILE A 197 9.05 6.37 -12.21
N ALA A 198 9.81 6.12 -11.14
CA ALA A 198 9.69 4.95 -10.31
C ALA A 198 8.53 5.16 -9.30
N ARG A 199 7.82 4.09 -8.98
CA ARG A 199 6.68 4.12 -8.04
C ARG A 199 6.83 3.02 -7.00
N PRO A 200 7.78 3.17 -6.06
CA PRO A 200 8.04 2.14 -5.06
C PRO A 200 6.82 1.90 -4.14
N GLY A 201 6.07 2.92 -3.76
CA GLY A 201 4.83 2.77 -2.99
C GLY A 201 3.81 1.86 -3.68
N ASN A 202 3.62 1.98 -5.01
CA ASN A 202 2.73 1.07 -5.75
C ASN A 202 3.26 -0.37 -5.80
N ALA A 203 4.58 -0.54 -5.89
CA ALA A 203 5.19 -1.87 -5.90
C ALA A 203 5.05 -2.54 -4.52
N ALA A 204 5.29 -1.79 -3.45
CA ALA A 204 5.08 -2.25 -2.07
C ALA A 204 3.60 -2.61 -1.83
N CYS A 205 2.66 -1.74 -2.25
CA CYS A 205 1.22 -2.01 -2.13
C CYS A 205 0.83 -3.33 -2.81
N LYS A 206 1.17 -3.51 -4.09
CA LYS A 206 0.83 -4.73 -4.83
C LYS A 206 1.47 -5.97 -4.23
N GLY A 207 2.72 -5.87 -3.81
CA GLY A 207 3.42 -6.95 -3.14
C GLY A 207 2.74 -7.35 -1.83
N LEU A 208 2.46 -6.35 -0.99
CA LEU A 208 1.80 -6.54 0.30
C LEU A 208 0.39 -7.13 0.14
N ALA A 209 -0.43 -6.59 -0.78
CA ALA A 209 -1.78 -7.06 -1.03
C ALA A 209 -1.81 -8.51 -1.53
N ASN A 210 -0.93 -8.87 -2.46
CA ASN A 210 -0.84 -10.24 -2.95
C ASN A 210 -0.42 -11.21 -1.84
N GLN A 211 0.59 -10.84 -1.06
CA GLN A 211 1.06 -11.67 0.05
C GLN A 211 0.00 -11.79 1.15
N LEU A 212 -0.72 -10.69 1.45
CA LEU A 212 -1.81 -10.70 2.41
C LEU A 212 -2.95 -11.62 1.96
N ARG A 213 -3.32 -11.60 0.67
CA ARG A 213 -4.32 -12.53 0.11
C ARG A 213 -3.89 -13.99 0.30
N GLU A 214 -2.66 -14.34 -0.07
CA GLU A 214 -2.12 -15.69 0.10
C GLU A 214 -2.08 -16.08 1.58
N PHE A 215 -1.68 -15.15 2.43
CA PHE A 215 -1.61 -15.34 3.87
C PHE A 215 -2.95 -15.72 4.47
N ILE A 216 -4.00 -14.93 4.24
CA ILE A 216 -5.33 -15.14 4.85
C ILE A 216 -6.11 -16.28 4.22
N MET A 217 -5.84 -16.63 2.95
CA MET A 217 -6.48 -17.78 2.28
C MET A 217 -5.83 -19.13 2.64
N GLY A 218 -4.84 -19.12 3.54
CA GLY A 218 -4.18 -20.34 4.00
C GLY A 218 -3.15 -20.91 3.03
N GLY A 219 -2.69 -20.12 2.06
CA GLY A 219 -1.59 -20.45 1.17
C GLY A 219 -0.26 -20.41 1.94
N GLY A 220 0.35 -21.57 2.16
CA GLY A 220 1.65 -21.70 2.81
C GLY A 220 2.15 -23.12 2.70
#